data_83f57171860517f6f36ce6a25cfe6a3f
#
_entry.id   83f57171860517f6f36ce6a25cfe6a3f
#
_cell.length_a   1.000
_cell.length_b   1.000
_cell.length_c   1.000
_cell.angle_alpha   90.00
_cell.angle_beta   90.00
_cell.angle_gamma   90.00
#
_symmetry.space_group_name_H-M   'P 1'
#
loop_
_entity.id
_entity.type
_entity.pdbx_description
1 polymer ?
#
loop_
_entity_poly.entity_id
_entity_poly.type
_entity_poly.pdbx_seq_one_letter_code
_entity_poly.pdbx_strand_id
1 'polypeptide(L)'
;MSDRLAIAAGRIFDGDAWHQDTALLIADGVIEGIVARRDIPAGVQVTEAGAMLVPGFIDLQVNGGGGLMLNDKPDVDTLEIVCKAQMAFGTTAVLPTLITDTREITRSTIAAGVEAAKRKVPGFLGLHLEGPHLSLARKGAHDPQLIRPMDAEDEAALIAARPSMPVLLTTIAPESVKAEQVKLLSDAGIVISLGHTDTSYRTAKDYAEAGASMATHLFNAMSQIGNREPGLVGAAVNIPTLSAGLIADGIHVDPAAMHIALKAKNGPARIFLVSDAMATIGTDLTSFQLNGRTIKRENGRLTLENGTLAGADLDMISAVRFMHEKMGYTLDEAIRMASLYPAEAVKQEHRLGRLAKGYAANAVQLTDGLDVSGTWIDGKKVFEA
;
A
#
# COMPACT_ATOMS: atom_id res chain seq x y z
N MET A 1 35.66 0.18 0.11
CA MET A 1 35.23 1.11 1.18
C MET A 1 33.72 1.06 1.16
N SER A 2 33.04 0.93 2.31
CA SER A 2 31.58 0.99 2.37
C SER A 2 31.12 2.36 1.88
N ASP A 3 30.05 2.40 1.08
CA ASP A 3 29.46 3.64 0.58
C ASP A 3 28.65 4.28 1.73
N ARG A 4 29.34 5.14 2.52
CA ARG A 4 28.78 5.77 3.71
C ARG A 4 28.31 7.17 3.38
N LEU A 5 27.07 7.48 3.78
CA LEU A 5 26.50 8.82 3.67
C LEU A 5 25.72 9.19 4.94
N ALA A 6 25.49 10.48 5.13
CA ALA A 6 24.63 11.03 6.17
C ALA A 6 23.56 11.92 5.54
N ILE A 7 22.32 11.76 5.95
CA ILE A 7 21.23 12.67 5.58
C ILE A 7 20.88 13.48 6.83
N ALA A 8 21.21 14.78 6.82
CA ALA A 8 21.00 15.68 7.93
C ALA A 8 19.70 16.48 7.73
N ALA A 9 18.87 16.58 8.77
CA ALA A 9 17.61 17.32 8.73
C ALA A 9 17.43 18.17 10.00
N GLY A 10 16.54 19.15 9.93
CA GLY A 10 16.13 19.92 11.10
C GLY A 10 15.51 19.03 12.17
N ARG A 11 14.69 18.05 11.74
CA ARG A 11 14.18 16.98 12.60
C ARG A 11 14.01 15.68 11.83
N ILE A 12 14.24 14.55 12.49
CA ILE A 12 14.04 13.21 11.96
C ILE A 12 13.00 12.49 12.80
N PHE A 13 11.98 11.94 12.14
CA PHE A 13 11.04 11.01 12.77
C PHE A 13 11.53 9.58 12.52
N ASP A 14 11.84 8.83 13.56
CA ASP A 14 12.36 7.47 13.41
C ASP A 14 11.27 6.37 13.28
N GLY A 15 10.00 6.76 13.45
CA GLY A 15 8.82 5.89 13.52
C GLY A 15 8.20 5.87 14.92
N ASP A 16 8.98 6.18 15.94
CA ASP A 16 8.54 6.25 17.35
C ASP A 16 8.62 7.67 17.91
N ALA A 17 9.73 8.38 17.66
CA ALA A 17 10.02 9.70 18.22
C ALA A 17 10.65 10.67 17.21
N TRP A 18 10.56 11.98 17.50
CA TRP A 18 11.23 13.02 16.75
C TRP A 18 12.60 13.35 17.37
N HIS A 19 13.64 13.40 16.54
CA HIS A 19 15.01 13.78 16.89
C HIS A 19 15.34 15.13 16.26
N GLN A 20 15.81 16.08 17.06
CA GLN A 20 16.13 17.45 16.60
C GLN A 20 17.62 17.57 16.26
N ASP A 21 17.95 18.34 15.22
CA ASP A 21 19.32 18.64 14.79
C ASP A 21 20.21 17.40 14.68
N THR A 22 19.72 16.42 13.93
CA THR A 22 20.32 15.10 13.79
C THR A 22 20.58 14.72 12.33
N ALA A 23 21.33 13.65 12.13
CA ALA A 23 21.58 13.04 10.83
C ALA A 23 21.32 11.53 10.88
N LEU A 24 20.75 11.00 9.82
CA LEU A 24 20.62 9.58 9.56
C LEU A 24 21.92 9.07 8.91
N LEU A 25 22.65 8.19 9.58
CA LEU A 25 23.83 7.54 9.04
C LEU A 25 23.42 6.27 8.27
N ILE A 26 23.99 6.10 7.08
CA ILE A 26 23.67 5.02 6.16
C ILE A 26 24.99 4.43 5.65
N ALA A 27 25.06 3.09 5.59
CA ALA A 27 26.12 2.36 4.92
C ALA A 27 25.53 1.24 4.08
N ASP A 28 25.95 1.16 2.81
CA ASP A 28 25.54 0.11 1.88
C ASP A 28 24.02 -0.08 1.79
N GLY A 29 23.27 1.03 1.85
CA GLY A 29 21.79 1.05 1.77
C GLY A 29 21.05 0.72 3.07
N VAL A 30 21.78 0.50 4.17
CA VAL A 30 21.23 0.15 5.49
C VAL A 30 21.50 1.26 6.49
N ILE A 31 20.55 1.54 7.37
CA ILE A 31 20.69 2.54 8.43
C ILE A 31 21.63 2.04 9.52
N GLU A 32 22.68 2.81 9.81
CA GLU A 32 23.58 2.58 10.95
C GLU A 32 23.02 3.18 12.25
N GLY A 33 22.28 4.28 12.16
CA GLY A 33 21.67 4.97 13.29
C GLY A 33 21.37 6.43 13.03
N ILE A 34 20.79 7.09 14.02
CA ILE A 34 20.57 8.53 14.07
C ILE A 34 21.57 9.11 15.07
N VAL A 35 22.32 10.15 14.68
CA VAL A 35 23.33 10.80 15.50
C VAL A 35 23.10 12.32 15.53
N ALA A 36 23.63 13.01 16.55
CA ALA A 36 23.65 14.45 16.52
C ALA A 36 24.54 14.93 15.36
N ARG A 37 24.22 16.07 14.73
CA ARG A 37 25.00 16.61 13.58
C ARG A 37 26.51 16.72 13.87
N ARG A 38 26.87 17.13 15.08
CA ARG A 38 28.27 17.27 15.50
C ARG A 38 29.01 15.91 15.60
N ASP A 39 28.29 14.82 15.69
CA ASP A 39 28.82 13.48 15.87
C ASP A 39 28.89 12.69 14.53
N ILE A 40 28.65 13.36 13.40
CA ILE A 40 28.82 12.77 12.07
C ILE A 40 30.31 12.42 11.89
N PRO A 41 30.67 11.18 11.54
CA PRO A 41 32.08 10.81 11.39
C PRO A 41 32.77 11.61 10.29
N ALA A 42 34.04 11.97 10.52
CA ALA A 42 34.84 12.71 9.54
C ALA A 42 34.95 11.91 8.21
N GLY A 43 34.82 12.62 7.10
CA GLY A 43 34.90 12.04 5.75
C GLY A 43 33.61 11.38 5.23
N VAL A 44 32.51 11.36 6.02
CA VAL A 44 31.20 10.93 5.53
C VAL A 44 30.61 12.06 4.69
N GLN A 45 30.09 11.72 3.51
CA GLN A 45 29.34 12.68 2.68
C GLN A 45 28.02 13.04 3.36
N VAL A 46 27.75 14.35 3.48
CA VAL A 46 26.51 14.86 4.11
C VAL A 46 25.59 15.43 3.03
N THR A 47 24.33 15.00 3.05
CA THR A 47 23.24 15.60 2.25
C THR A 47 22.30 16.32 3.21
N GLU A 48 21.96 17.56 2.91
CA GLU A 48 20.98 18.35 3.68
C GLU A 48 19.57 18.05 3.22
N ALA A 49 18.74 17.58 4.14
CA ALA A 49 17.33 17.22 3.88
C ALA A 49 16.32 18.26 4.42
N GLY A 50 16.77 19.51 4.63
CA GLY A 50 15.88 20.60 5.01
C GLY A 50 15.14 20.40 6.32
N ALA A 51 13.81 20.58 6.31
CA ALA A 51 13.01 20.66 7.54
C ALA A 51 12.84 19.31 8.22
N MET A 52 12.37 18.29 7.49
CA MET A 52 12.00 16.99 8.07
C MET A 52 12.48 15.81 7.23
N LEU A 53 12.92 14.77 7.90
CA LEU A 53 13.14 13.45 7.31
C LEU A 53 12.28 12.42 8.06
N VAL A 54 11.54 11.61 7.31
CA VAL A 54 10.60 10.62 7.87
C VAL A 54 10.79 9.26 7.18
N PRO A 55 10.29 8.13 7.75
CA PRO A 55 10.31 6.84 7.07
C PRO A 55 9.61 6.92 5.70
N GLY A 56 10.16 6.21 4.71
CA GLY A 56 9.55 6.09 3.40
C GLY A 56 8.15 5.49 3.48
N PHE A 57 7.21 6.02 2.70
CA PHE A 57 5.84 5.51 2.67
C PHE A 57 5.77 4.16 1.97
N ILE A 58 4.79 3.37 2.36
CA ILE A 58 4.51 2.02 1.84
C ILE A 58 3.06 1.99 1.38
N ASP A 59 2.85 1.70 0.11
CA ASP A 59 1.51 1.62 -0.47
C ASP A 59 1.21 0.20 -0.94
N LEU A 60 0.23 -0.42 -0.30
CA LEU A 60 -0.13 -1.82 -0.54
C LEU A 60 -1.22 -2.00 -1.62
N GLN A 61 -1.68 -0.91 -2.24
CA GLN A 61 -2.69 -0.95 -3.29
C GLN A 61 -2.49 0.18 -4.29
N VAL A 62 -1.86 -0.14 -5.44
CA VAL A 62 -1.53 0.81 -6.52
C VAL A 62 -1.79 0.14 -7.86
N ASN A 63 -2.92 0.45 -8.51
CA ASN A 63 -3.37 -0.19 -9.74
C ASN A 63 -2.60 0.30 -10.98
N GLY A 64 -2.04 1.52 -10.89
CA GLY A 64 -1.32 2.15 -11.97
C GLY A 64 -0.55 3.40 -11.55
N GLY A 65 0.09 4.05 -12.50
CA GLY A 65 0.84 5.29 -12.32
C GLY A 65 1.69 5.59 -13.55
N GLY A 66 2.12 6.85 -13.71
CA GLY A 66 2.93 7.26 -14.84
C GLY A 66 2.25 7.06 -16.21
N GLY A 67 0.92 7.07 -16.24
CA GLY A 67 0.12 6.90 -17.45
C GLY A 67 -0.25 5.45 -17.78
N LEU A 68 0.16 4.48 -16.98
CA LEU A 68 -0.03 3.05 -17.27
C LEU A 68 -0.87 2.36 -16.19
N MET A 69 -1.66 1.38 -16.62
CA MET A 69 -2.33 0.40 -15.77
C MET A 69 -1.62 -0.93 -15.90
N LEU A 70 -1.49 -1.67 -14.80
CA LEU A 70 -0.89 -3.01 -14.84
C LEU A 70 -1.72 -3.99 -15.69
N ASN A 71 -3.04 -3.80 -15.75
CA ASN A 71 -3.95 -4.58 -16.59
C ASN A 71 -3.66 -4.44 -18.08
N ASP A 72 -3.30 -3.24 -18.54
CA ASP A 72 -3.10 -2.99 -19.99
C ASP A 72 -1.80 -3.60 -20.51
N LYS A 73 -0.77 -3.61 -19.66
CA LYS A 73 0.55 -4.12 -20.03
C LYS A 73 1.23 -4.79 -18.82
N PRO A 74 0.92 -6.07 -18.56
CA PRO A 74 1.41 -6.79 -17.38
C PRO A 74 2.86 -7.28 -17.58
N ASP A 75 3.81 -6.35 -17.65
CA ASP A 75 5.23 -6.61 -17.80
C ASP A 75 6.09 -5.87 -16.76
N VAL A 76 7.37 -6.22 -16.70
CA VAL A 76 8.30 -5.65 -15.72
C VAL A 76 8.55 -4.16 -15.93
N ASP A 77 8.52 -3.68 -17.19
CA ASP A 77 8.75 -2.26 -17.51
C ASP A 77 7.59 -1.41 -16.96
N THR A 78 6.36 -1.92 -17.04
CA THR A 78 5.18 -1.28 -16.44
C THR A 78 5.30 -1.24 -14.91
N LEU A 79 5.73 -2.33 -14.27
CA LEU A 79 5.98 -2.36 -12.83
C LEU A 79 7.02 -1.31 -12.41
N GLU A 80 8.09 -1.16 -13.19
CA GLU A 80 9.13 -0.15 -12.94
C GLU A 80 8.57 1.28 -13.07
N ILE A 81 7.76 1.56 -14.10
CA ILE A 81 7.13 2.87 -14.32
C ILE A 81 6.15 3.19 -13.18
N VAL A 82 5.30 2.23 -12.79
CA VAL A 82 4.34 2.41 -11.68
C VAL A 82 5.07 2.69 -10.37
N CYS A 83 6.09 1.90 -10.02
CA CYS A 83 6.89 2.15 -8.81
C CYS A 83 7.57 3.52 -8.85
N LYS A 84 8.15 3.90 -9.99
CA LYS A 84 8.84 5.18 -10.17
C LYS A 84 7.89 6.37 -10.02
N ALA A 85 6.67 6.29 -10.55
CA ALA A 85 5.67 7.34 -10.44
C ALA A 85 5.32 7.67 -8.98
N GLN A 86 5.36 6.68 -8.09
CA GLN A 86 5.04 6.86 -6.68
C GLN A 86 6.17 7.54 -5.88
N MET A 87 7.41 7.53 -6.38
CA MET A 87 8.57 8.09 -5.66
C MET A 87 8.44 9.60 -5.47
N ALA A 88 7.81 10.32 -6.40
CA ALA A 88 7.56 11.75 -6.28
C ALA A 88 6.63 12.12 -5.12
N PHE A 89 5.89 11.15 -4.62
CA PHE A 89 4.93 11.28 -3.51
C PHE A 89 5.42 10.63 -2.22
N GLY A 90 6.72 10.30 -2.16
CA GLY A 90 7.37 9.75 -0.96
C GLY A 90 7.18 8.25 -0.77
N THR A 91 6.55 7.54 -1.70
CA THR A 91 6.35 6.09 -1.60
C THR A 91 7.63 5.37 -2.01
N THR A 92 8.18 4.58 -1.10
CA THR A 92 9.45 3.86 -1.27
C THR A 92 9.28 2.35 -1.37
N ALA A 93 8.07 1.85 -1.09
CA ALA A 93 7.73 0.44 -1.24
C ALA A 93 6.27 0.32 -1.71
N VAL A 94 6.07 -0.39 -2.81
CA VAL A 94 4.77 -0.46 -3.52
C VAL A 94 4.41 -1.93 -3.76
N LEU A 95 3.14 -2.25 -3.60
CA LEU A 95 2.53 -3.43 -4.20
C LEU A 95 1.72 -2.99 -5.44
N PRO A 96 2.33 -3.00 -6.64
CA PRO A 96 1.54 -2.83 -7.85
C PRO A 96 0.41 -3.85 -7.88
N THR A 97 -0.79 -3.36 -8.19
CA THR A 97 -2.04 -4.11 -8.03
C THR A 97 -2.62 -4.47 -9.39
N LEU A 98 -2.86 -5.75 -9.61
CA LEU A 98 -3.68 -6.22 -10.73
C LEU A 98 -5.11 -6.35 -10.23
N ILE A 99 -6.03 -5.57 -10.77
CA ILE A 99 -7.46 -5.81 -10.57
C ILE A 99 -7.92 -6.99 -11.44
N THR A 100 -9.11 -7.50 -11.15
CA THR A 100 -9.73 -8.63 -11.87
C THR A 100 -9.47 -8.59 -13.38
N ASP A 101 -8.85 -9.64 -13.89
CA ASP A 101 -8.54 -9.83 -15.30
C ASP A 101 -8.60 -11.32 -15.70
N THR A 102 -8.26 -11.62 -16.94
CA THR A 102 -8.17 -12.99 -17.45
C THR A 102 -7.06 -13.77 -16.76
N ARG A 103 -7.15 -15.09 -16.81
CA ARG A 103 -6.08 -15.97 -16.28
C ARG A 103 -4.73 -15.74 -16.94
N GLU A 104 -4.75 -15.42 -18.23
CA GLU A 104 -3.53 -15.12 -19.00
C GLU A 104 -2.84 -13.84 -18.47
N ILE A 105 -3.58 -12.76 -18.30
CA ILE A 105 -3.08 -11.49 -17.73
C ILE A 105 -2.58 -11.72 -16.29
N THR A 106 -3.33 -12.46 -15.47
CA THR A 106 -2.91 -12.79 -14.10
C THR A 106 -1.56 -13.54 -14.09
N ARG A 107 -1.38 -14.53 -14.96
CA ARG A 107 -0.11 -15.27 -15.10
C ARG A 107 1.04 -14.38 -15.58
N SER A 108 0.78 -13.53 -16.58
CA SER A 108 1.77 -12.57 -17.09
C SER A 108 2.20 -11.60 -15.99
N THR A 109 1.25 -11.09 -15.20
CA THR A 109 1.53 -10.22 -14.04
C THR A 109 2.39 -10.92 -12.99
N ILE A 110 2.06 -12.16 -12.63
CA ILE A 110 2.85 -12.96 -11.69
C ILE A 110 4.29 -13.13 -12.22
N ALA A 111 4.45 -13.49 -13.50
CA ALA A 111 5.76 -13.63 -14.12
C ALA A 111 6.55 -12.32 -14.12
N ALA A 112 5.89 -11.19 -14.43
CA ALA A 112 6.47 -9.86 -14.35
C ALA A 112 6.92 -9.50 -12.93
N GLY A 113 6.12 -9.84 -11.90
CA GLY A 113 6.47 -9.62 -10.50
C GLY A 113 7.69 -10.43 -10.05
N VAL A 114 7.79 -11.69 -10.47
CA VAL A 114 8.98 -12.53 -10.24
C VAL A 114 10.22 -11.91 -10.88
N GLU A 115 10.12 -11.42 -12.11
CA GLU A 115 11.23 -10.76 -12.80
C GLU A 115 11.59 -9.41 -12.15
N ALA A 116 10.60 -8.61 -11.71
CA ALA A 116 10.81 -7.36 -11.01
C ALA A 116 11.59 -7.57 -9.69
N ALA A 117 11.20 -8.58 -8.93
CA ALA A 117 11.91 -8.95 -7.69
C ALA A 117 13.36 -9.38 -7.98
N LYS A 118 13.57 -10.19 -9.01
CA LYS A 118 14.90 -10.63 -9.45
C LYS A 118 15.79 -9.47 -9.89
N ARG A 119 15.23 -8.50 -10.65
CA ARG A 119 15.92 -7.28 -11.07
C ARG A 119 16.12 -6.27 -9.94
N LYS A 120 15.50 -6.49 -8.79
CA LYS A 120 15.48 -5.54 -7.67
C LYS A 120 14.99 -4.15 -8.11
N VAL A 121 13.86 -4.12 -8.82
CA VAL A 121 13.24 -2.86 -9.26
C VAL A 121 13.04 -1.96 -8.05
N PRO A 122 13.58 -0.73 -8.06
CA PRO A 122 13.47 0.18 -6.91
C PRO A 122 12.00 0.44 -6.55
N GLY A 123 11.67 0.32 -5.26
CA GLY A 123 10.31 0.50 -4.77
C GLY A 123 9.38 -0.71 -4.92
N PHE A 124 9.76 -1.73 -5.68
CA PHE A 124 8.94 -2.94 -5.83
C PHE A 124 9.01 -3.81 -4.57
N LEU A 125 7.91 -3.93 -3.85
CA LEU A 125 7.79 -4.76 -2.65
C LEU A 125 7.23 -6.16 -2.94
N GLY A 126 6.51 -6.32 -4.03
CA GLY A 126 5.80 -7.53 -4.43
C GLY A 126 4.57 -7.20 -5.24
N LEU A 127 3.58 -8.07 -5.26
CA LEU A 127 2.32 -7.88 -5.98
C LEU A 127 1.12 -7.92 -5.05
N HIS A 128 0.10 -7.15 -5.41
CA HIS A 128 -1.26 -7.31 -4.93
C HIS A 128 -2.15 -7.78 -6.08
N LEU A 129 -2.81 -8.94 -5.93
CA LEU A 129 -3.80 -9.44 -6.88
C LEU A 129 -5.20 -9.20 -6.29
N GLU A 130 -5.90 -8.18 -6.81
CA GLU A 130 -7.24 -7.82 -6.39
C GLU A 130 -8.28 -8.53 -7.26
N GLY A 131 -8.65 -9.73 -6.84
CA GLY A 131 -9.45 -10.65 -7.64
C GLY A 131 -8.60 -11.60 -8.51
N PRO A 132 -9.23 -12.34 -9.44
CA PRO A 132 -10.64 -12.30 -9.87
C PRO A 132 -11.63 -13.01 -8.93
N HIS A 133 -11.22 -13.46 -7.77
CA HIS A 133 -12.00 -14.30 -6.86
C HIS A 133 -12.84 -13.46 -5.90
N LEU A 134 -13.70 -12.59 -6.45
CA LEU A 134 -14.51 -11.59 -5.77
C LEU A 134 -16.00 -11.96 -5.76
N SER A 135 -16.84 -11.16 -5.08
CA SER A 135 -18.28 -11.29 -5.12
C SER A 135 -18.89 -10.40 -6.21
N LEU A 136 -19.77 -10.98 -7.04
CA LEU A 136 -20.52 -10.21 -8.03
C LEU A 136 -21.38 -9.09 -7.39
N ALA A 137 -21.89 -9.32 -6.17
CA ALA A 137 -22.70 -8.35 -5.44
C ALA A 137 -21.91 -7.08 -5.06
N ARG A 138 -20.61 -7.19 -4.92
CA ARG A 138 -19.70 -6.10 -4.51
C ARG A 138 -18.58 -5.85 -5.52
N LYS A 139 -18.85 -6.10 -6.80
CA LYS A 139 -17.86 -6.02 -7.87
C LYS A 139 -17.20 -4.64 -8.04
N GLY A 140 -17.84 -3.54 -7.61
CA GLY A 140 -17.31 -2.19 -7.86
C GLY A 140 -17.05 -1.93 -9.35
N ALA A 141 -15.84 -1.49 -9.69
CA ALA A 141 -15.39 -1.25 -11.05
C ALA A 141 -14.88 -2.51 -11.79
N HIS A 142 -14.77 -3.66 -11.12
CA HIS A 142 -14.32 -4.91 -11.76
C HIS A 142 -15.30 -5.40 -12.82
N ASP A 143 -14.78 -6.07 -13.84
CA ASP A 143 -15.60 -6.68 -14.89
C ASP A 143 -16.30 -7.93 -14.34
N PRO A 144 -17.64 -7.96 -14.29
CA PRO A 144 -18.39 -9.09 -13.74
C PRO A 144 -18.19 -10.38 -14.54
N GLN A 145 -17.81 -10.30 -15.82
CA GLN A 145 -17.59 -11.49 -16.65
C GLN A 145 -16.29 -12.21 -16.32
N LEU A 146 -15.35 -11.54 -15.66
CA LEU A 146 -14.05 -12.08 -15.28
C LEU A 146 -14.02 -12.55 -13.81
N ILE A 147 -15.02 -12.18 -13.00
CA ILE A 147 -15.16 -12.65 -11.62
C ILE A 147 -15.53 -14.13 -11.61
N ARG A 148 -14.77 -14.93 -10.88
CA ARG A 148 -14.93 -16.38 -10.83
C ARG A 148 -14.44 -16.99 -9.52
N PRO A 149 -14.91 -18.17 -9.13
CA PRO A 149 -14.34 -18.92 -8.02
C PRO A 149 -12.87 -19.28 -8.25
N MET A 150 -12.12 -19.42 -7.16
CA MET A 150 -10.75 -19.92 -7.18
C MET A 150 -10.75 -21.43 -7.43
N ASP A 151 -9.96 -21.89 -8.38
CA ASP A 151 -9.72 -23.32 -8.62
C ASP A 151 -8.29 -23.73 -8.20
N ALA A 152 -7.99 -25.02 -8.33
CA ALA A 152 -6.71 -25.59 -7.94
C ALA A 152 -5.52 -25.05 -8.76
N GLU A 153 -5.75 -24.60 -9.98
CA GLU A 153 -4.71 -24.03 -10.84
C GLU A 153 -4.33 -22.61 -10.38
N ASP A 154 -5.32 -21.79 -9.98
CA ASP A 154 -5.08 -20.47 -9.40
C ASP A 154 -4.29 -20.57 -8.10
N GLU A 155 -4.73 -21.47 -7.21
CA GLU A 155 -4.08 -21.76 -5.94
C GLU A 155 -2.63 -22.20 -6.12
N ALA A 156 -2.38 -23.15 -7.02
CA ALA A 156 -1.04 -23.63 -7.31
C ALA A 156 -0.12 -22.52 -7.89
N ALA A 157 -0.66 -21.65 -8.75
CA ALA A 157 0.09 -20.55 -9.33
C ALA A 157 0.54 -19.51 -8.27
N LEU A 158 -0.36 -19.16 -7.33
CA LEU A 158 -0.06 -18.25 -6.22
C LEU A 158 1.01 -18.83 -5.29
N ILE A 159 0.87 -20.11 -4.90
CA ILE A 159 1.82 -20.80 -4.02
C ILE A 159 3.20 -20.88 -4.68
N ALA A 160 3.27 -21.23 -5.96
CA ALA A 160 4.52 -21.33 -6.69
C ALA A 160 5.25 -19.97 -6.82
N ALA A 161 4.51 -18.88 -6.98
CA ALA A 161 5.08 -17.54 -7.11
C ALA A 161 5.59 -16.96 -5.80
N ARG A 162 4.98 -17.32 -4.65
CA ARG A 162 5.24 -16.69 -3.34
C ARG A 162 6.71 -16.65 -2.93
N PRO A 163 7.53 -17.70 -3.09
CA PRO A 163 8.94 -17.67 -2.67
C PRO A 163 9.82 -16.68 -3.45
N SER A 164 9.37 -16.24 -4.62
CA SER A 164 10.12 -15.38 -5.52
C SER A 164 9.92 -13.89 -5.28
N MET A 165 9.01 -13.50 -4.39
CA MET A 165 8.68 -12.11 -4.07
C MET A 165 8.69 -11.86 -2.57
N PRO A 166 9.14 -10.68 -2.08
CA PRO A 166 9.08 -10.33 -0.67
C PRO A 166 7.66 -10.41 -0.10
N VAL A 167 6.68 -9.91 -0.86
CA VAL A 167 5.25 -9.94 -0.49
C VAL A 167 4.43 -10.40 -1.69
N LEU A 168 3.48 -11.28 -1.45
CA LEU A 168 2.37 -11.56 -2.34
C LEU A 168 1.08 -11.41 -1.53
N LEU A 169 0.25 -10.44 -1.92
CA LEU A 169 -1.04 -10.16 -1.33
C LEU A 169 -2.14 -10.51 -2.33
N THR A 170 -3.22 -11.11 -1.87
CA THR A 170 -4.40 -11.32 -2.70
C THR A 170 -5.67 -10.88 -1.96
N THR A 171 -6.51 -10.11 -2.64
CA THR A 171 -7.85 -9.77 -2.19
C THR A 171 -8.84 -10.79 -2.72
N ILE A 172 -9.62 -11.37 -1.81
CA ILE A 172 -10.60 -12.42 -2.10
C ILE A 172 -11.93 -12.15 -1.41
N ALA A 173 -12.98 -12.78 -1.94
CA ALA A 173 -14.30 -12.83 -1.33
C ALA A 173 -14.64 -14.26 -0.88
N PRO A 174 -15.22 -14.45 0.33
CA PRO A 174 -15.72 -15.76 0.79
C PRO A 174 -16.70 -16.45 -0.16
N GLU A 175 -17.37 -15.68 -1.00
CA GLU A 175 -18.28 -16.19 -2.02
C GLU A 175 -17.56 -16.94 -3.15
N SER A 176 -16.26 -16.70 -3.33
CA SER A 176 -15.47 -17.25 -4.44
C SER A 176 -14.25 -18.05 -4.00
N VAL A 177 -13.89 -18.03 -2.71
CA VAL A 177 -12.73 -18.75 -2.15
C VAL A 177 -13.14 -19.42 -0.86
N LYS A 178 -12.85 -20.71 -0.70
CA LYS A 178 -13.17 -21.48 0.50
C LYS A 178 -12.18 -21.20 1.64
N ALA A 179 -12.61 -21.38 2.88
CA ALA A 179 -11.75 -21.20 4.06
C ALA A 179 -10.51 -22.13 4.06
N GLU A 180 -10.65 -23.35 3.54
CA GLU A 180 -9.52 -24.29 3.40
C GLU A 180 -8.47 -23.78 2.40
N GLN A 181 -8.89 -23.11 1.31
CA GLN A 181 -7.98 -22.47 0.35
C GLN A 181 -7.27 -21.27 1.01
N VAL A 182 -8.00 -20.45 1.79
CA VAL A 182 -7.40 -19.36 2.56
C VAL A 182 -6.32 -19.88 3.50
N LYS A 183 -6.60 -20.97 4.22
CA LYS A 183 -5.61 -21.58 5.10
C LYS A 183 -4.37 -22.04 4.34
N LEU A 184 -4.53 -22.72 3.22
CA LEU A 184 -3.42 -23.23 2.40
C LEU A 184 -2.56 -22.08 1.86
N LEU A 185 -3.17 -21.02 1.34
CA LEU A 185 -2.48 -19.84 0.83
C LEU A 185 -1.75 -19.08 1.96
N SER A 186 -2.39 -18.93 3.11
CA SER A 186 -1.79 -18.29 4.29
C SER A 186 -0.62 -19.09 4.83
N ASP A 187 -0.73 -20.42 4.91
CA ASP A 187 0.36 -21.33 5.32
C ASP A 187 1.57 -21.24 4.36
N ALA A 188 1.33 -20.96 3.07
CA ALA A 188 2.36 -20.69 2.09
C ALA A 188 2.99 -19.29 2.23
N GLY A 189 2.50 -18.45 3.16
CA GLY A 189 3.01 -17.11 3.44
C GLY A 189 2.43 -16.01 2.53
N ILE A 190 1.32 -16.27 1.85
CA ILE A 190 0.57 -15.27 1.08
C ILE A 190 -0.30 -14.47 2.05
N VAL A 191 -0.31 -13.14 1.90
CA VAL A 191 -1.18 -12.25 2.68
C VAL A 191 -2.58 -12.29 2.08
N ILE A 192 -3.58 -12.66 2.88
CA ILE A 192 -4.96 -12.75 2.43
C ILE A 192 -5.76 -11.56 2.96
N SER A 193 -6.33 -10.79 2.04
CA SER A 193 -7.20 -9.66 2.33
C SER A 193 -8.64 -9.97 1.93
N LEU A 194 -9.60 -9.68 2.80
CA LEU A 194 -11.02 -9.77 2.50
C LEU A 194 -11.47 -8.46 1.85
N GLY A 195 -12.08 -8.51 0.69
CA GLY A 195 -12.58 -7.34 -0.01
C GLY A 195 -13.56 -7.73 -1.12
N HIS A 196 -14.25 -6.74 -1.67
CA HIS A 196 -15.26 -6.95 -2.72
C HIS A 196 -16.23 -8.11 -2.36
N THR A 197 -16.79 -8.05 -1.15
CA THR A 197 -17.59 -9.13 -0.58
C THR A 197 -18.78 -8.60 0.20
N ASP A 198 -19.88 -9.30 0.15
CA ASP A 198 -21.08 -9.06 0.97
C ASP A 198 -21.15 -9.98 2.19
N THR A 199 -20.00 -10.48 2.61
CA THR A 199 -19.88 -11.47 3.67
C THR A 199 -20.38 -10.97 5.01
N SER A 200 -20.86 -11.89 5.85
CA SER A 200 -21.28 -11.61 7.22
C SER A 200 -20.07 -11.43 8.14
N TYR A 201 -20.27 -10.79 9.29
CA TYR A 201 -19.28 -10.69 10.37
C TYR A 201 -18.78 -12.08 10.79
N ARG A 202 -19.70 -13.05 10.93
CA ARG A 202 -19.35 -14.41 11.34
C ARG A 202 -18.44 -15.08 10.33
N THR A 203 -18.80 -15.04 9.06
CA THR A 203 -17.98 -15.60 7.99
C THR A 203 -16.61 -14.91 7.93
N ALA A 204 -16.55 -13.56 8.03
CA ALA A 204 -15.29 -12.85 8.07
C ALA A 204 -14.39 -13.28 9.23
N LYS A 205 -14.99 -13.58 10.41
CA LYS A 205 -14.28 -14.12 11.56
C LYS A 205 -13.74 -15.54 11.28
N ASP A 206 -14.53 -16.42 10.71
CA ASP A 206 -14.11 -17.77 10.35
C ASP A 206 -12.94 -17.74 9.36
N TYR A 207 -12.95 -16.77 8.40
CA TYR A 207 -11.85 -16.55 7.45
C TYR A 207 -10.60 -15.93 8.10
N ALA A 208 -10.77 -15.06 9.09
CA ALA A 208 -9.63 -14.57 9.88
C ALA A 208 -8.98 -15.72 10.68
N GLU A 209 -9.77 -16.64 11.24
CA GLU A 209 -9.27 -17.85 11.91
C GLU A 209 -8.58 -18.81 10.92
N ALA A 210 -9.01 -18.83 9.64
CA ALA A 210 -8.35 -19.59 8.58
C ALA A 210 -7.06 -18.94 8.06
N GLY A 211 -6.77 -17.68 8.42
CA GLY A 211 -5.51 -17.00 8.08
C GLY A 211 -5.64 -15.71 7.28
N ALA A 212 -6.86 -15.25 6.97
CA ALA A 212 -7.04 -13.89 6.44
C ALA A 212 -6.61 -12.87 7.50
N SER A 213 -5.76 -11.90 7.12
CA SER A 213 -5.16 -10.95 8.06
C SER A 213 -5.45 -9.49 7.72
N MET A 214 -6.22 -9.24 6.65
CA MET A 214 -6.45 -7.90 6.15
C MET A 214 -7.86 -7.73 5.59
N ALA A 215 -8.35 -6.49 5.56
CA ALA A 215 -9.48 -6.03 4.77
C ALA A 215 -9.03 -4.95 3.79
N THR A 216 -9.41 -5.08 2.53
CA THR A 216 -9.05 -4.17 1.44
C THR A 216 -9.92 -2.91 1.53
N HIS A 217 -9.33 -1.72 1.30
CA HIS A 217 -10.01 -0.39 1.22
C HIS A 217 -11.31 -0.27 2.03
N LEU A 218 -11.16 -0.30 3.37
CA LEU A 218 -12.25 -0.30 4.37
C LEU A 218 -13.43 0.60 3.96
N PHE A 219 -14.65 0.12 4.12
CA PHE A 219 -15.94 0.68 3.68
C PHE A 219 -16.27 0.50 2.19
N ASN A 220 -15.26 0.41 1.31
CA ASN A 220 -15.51 0.35 -0.13
C ASN A 220 -15.78 -1.09 -0.58
N ALA A 221 -16.78 -1.28 -1.43
CA ALA A 221 -17.17 -2.56 -2.01
C ALA A 221 -17.27 -3.72 -1.00
N MET A 222 -17.82 -3.47 0.21
CA MET A 222 -18.00 -4.50 1.25
C MET A 222 -19.31 -4.31 2.02
N SER A 223 -19.70 -5.34 2.80
CA SER A 223 -20.84 -5.27 3.71
C SER A 223 -20.60 -4.25 4.82
N GLN A 224 -21.56 -3.37 5.07
CA GLN A 224 -21.50 -2.26 6.01
C GLN A 224 -21.95 -2.66 7.42
N ILE A 225 -21.68 -1.80 8.42
CA ILE A 225 -22.15 -2.01 9.79
C ILE A 225 -23.66 -1.80 9.88
N GLY A 226 -24.38 -2.89 10.16
CA GLY A 226 -25.79 -2.85 10.56
C GLY A 226 -25.96 -3.18 12.05
N ASN A 227 -27.12 -2.86 12.60
CA ASN A 227 -27.43 -3.08 14.02
C ASN A 227 -27.54 -4.57 14.41
N ARG A 228 -27.76 -5.47 13.47
CA ARG A 228 -27.89 -6.93 13.68
C ARG A 228 -26.86 -7.74 12.90
N GLU A 229 -26.28 -7.16 11.88
CA GLU A 229 -25.20 -7.75 11.07
C GLU A 229 -24.11 -6.69 10.87
N PRO A 230 -22.97 -6.81 11.58
CA PRO A 230 -21.89 -5.82 11.48
C PRO A 230 -21.11 -5.87 10.16
N GLY A 231 -21.26 -6.92 9.38
CA GLY A 231 -20.60 -7.08 8.09
C GLY A 231 -19.08 -7.12 8.17
N LEU A 232 -18.42 -6.97 7.01
CA LEU A 232 -16.97 -6.94 6.94
C LEU A 232 -16.38 -5.67 7.57
N VAL A 233 -17.06 -4.52 7.45
CA VAL A 233 -16.60 -3.30 8.14
C VAL A 233 -16.53 -3.52 9.64
N GLY A 234 -17.57 -4.09 10.26
CA GLY A 234 -17.57 -4.43 11.67
C GLY A 234 -16.50 -5.47 12.03
N ALA A 235 -16.26 -6.45 11.17
CA ALA A 235 -15.21 -7.45 11.37
C ALA A 235 -13.81 -6.81 11.33
N ALA A 236 -13.52 -5.97 10.35
CA ALA A 236 -12.23 -5.28 10.20
C ALA A 236 -11.92 -4.36 11.39
N VAL A 237 -12.96 -3.72 11.95
CA VAL A 237 -12.81 -2.85 13.13
C VAL A 237 -12.66 -3.66 14.42
N ASN A 238 -13.45 -4.72 14.60
CA ASN A 238 -13.56 -5.41 15.88
C ASN A 238 -12.61 -6.61 16.03
N ILE A 239 -12.23 -7.31 14.94
CA ILE A 239 -11.33 -8.47 15.02
C ILE A 239 -9.88 -7.97 15.17
N PRO A 240 -9.18 -8.36 16.28
CA PRO A 240 -7.87 -7.79 16.59
C PRO A 240 -6.77 -8.14 15.58
N THR A 241 -6.93 -9.21 14.81
CA THR A 241 -5.93 -9.72 13.85
C THR A 241 -6.12 -9.19 12.43
N LEU A 242 -7.24 -8.51 12.12
CA LEU A 242 -7.49 -7.94 10.80
C LEU A 242 -6.96 -6.51 10.72
N SER A 243 -5.92 -6.27 9.94
CA SER A 243 -5.54 -4.93 9.48
C SER A 243 -6.51 -4.45 8.40
N ALA A 244 -6.56 -3.15 8.12
CA ALA A 244 -7.42 -2.65 7.05
C ALA A 244 -6.77 -1.47 6.31
N GLY A 245 -6.77 -1.50 4.98
CA GLY A 245 -6.40 -0.37 4.13
C GLY A 245 -7.50 0.70 4.16
N LEU A 246 -7.13 1.97 4.15
CA LEU A 246 -8.06 3.10 4.14
C LEU A 246 -7.66 4.11 3.06
N ILE A 247 -8.58 4.43 2.16
CA ILE A 247 -8.43 5.51 1.19
C ILE A 247 -8.85 6.82 1.89
N ALA A 248 -7.86 7.63 2.29
CA ALA A 248 -8.08 8.83 3.10
C ALA A 248 -8.10 10.10 2.23
N ASP A 249 -9.15 10.24 1.42
CA ASP A 249 -9.37 11.38 0.53
C ASP A 249 -10.64 12.20 0.84
N GLY A 250 -11.49 11.72 1.77
CA GLY A 250 -12.78 12.31 2.09
C GLY A 250 -13.85 12.15 1.00
N ILE A 251 -13.56 11.36 -0.04
CA ILE A 251 -14.44 11.05 -1.16
C ILE A 251 -14.94 9.61 -1.08
N HIS A 252 -13.99 8.66 -0.93
CA HIS A 252 -14.28 7.22 -0.80
C HIS A 252 -14.88 6.88 0.55
N VAL A 253 -14.50 7.60 1.59
CA VAL A 253 -15.02 7.44 2.94
C VAL A 253 -15.28 8.81 3.55
N ASP A 254 -16.45 9.00 4.13
CA ASP A 254 -16.78 10.22 4.88
C ASP A 254 -15.87 10.35 6.10
N PRO A 255 -15.34 11.57 6.39
CA PRO A 255 -14.47 11.81 7.56
C PRO A 255 -15.04 11.32 8.88
N ALA A 256 -16.36 11.41 9.10
CA ALA A 256 -16.99 10.91 10.32
C ALA A 256 -16.93 9.37 10.40
N ALA A 257 -17.13 8.67 9.28
CA ALA A 257 -17.01 7.21 9.21
C ALA A 257 -15.55 6.77 9.45
N MET A 258 -14.56 7.46 8.86
CA MET A 258 -13.15 7.23 9.15
C MET A 258 -12.85 7.38 10.65
N HIS A 259 -13.31 8.48 11.25
CA HIS A 259 -13.07 8.77 12.67
C HIS A 259 -13.65 7.67 13.57
N ILE A 260 -14.88 7.23 13.30
CA ILE A 260 -15.53 6.15 14.05
C ILE A 260 -14.70 4.86 13.94
N ALA A 261 -14.30 4.46 12.73
CA ALA A 261 -13.52 3.24 12.52
C ALA A 261 -12.16 3.27 13.21
N LEU A 262 -11.43 4.39 13.08
CA LEU A 262 -10.12 4.58 13.70
C LEU A 262 -10.19 4.55 15.23
N LYS A 263 -11.22 5.15 15.82
CA LYS A 263 -11.45 5.14 17.29
C LYS A 263 -11.88 3.76 17.80
N ALA A 264 -12.66 3.04 17.02
CA ALA A 264 -13.21 1.74 17.41
C ALA A 264 -12.29 0.56 17.08
N LYS A 265 -11.23 0.76 16.29
CA LYS A 265 -10.32 -0.32 15.85
C LYS A 265 -9.68 -1.03 17.03
N ASN A 266 -9.97 -2.32 17.13
CA ASN A 266 -9.38 -3.24 18.10
C ASN A 266 -8.04 -3.78 17.59
N GLY A 267 -6.95 -3.53 18.36
CA GLY A 267 -5.61 -3.98 18.02
C GLY A 267 -5.28 -5.40 18.49
N PRO A 268 -4.10 -5.92 18.12
CA PRO A 268 -2.91 -5.19 17.67
C PRO A 268 -2.91 -4.74 16.21
N ALA A 269 -3.63 -5.40 15.31
CA ALA A 269 -3.71 -4.99 13.91
C ALA A 269 -4.28 -3.57 13.77
N ARG A 270 -3.81 -2.83 12.75
CA ARG A 270 -4.05 -1.40 12.56
C ARG A 270 -4.83 -1.10 11.28
N ILE A 271 -5.41 0.09 11.22
CA ILE A 271 -5.85 0.71 9.97
C ILE A 271 -4.66 1.50 9.42
N PHE A 272 -4.33 1.29 8.15
CA PHE A 272 -3.21 1.92 7.45
C PHE A 272 -3.72 2.60 6.16
N LEU A 273 -2.93 3.52 5.61
CA LEU A 273 -3.30 4.25 4.40
C LEU A 273 -2.94 3.43 3.16
N VAL A 274 -3.80 3.53 2.15
CA VAL A 274 -3.56 3.09 0.76
C VAL A 274 -4.02 4.19 -0.18
N SER A 275 -3.38 4.30 -1.34
CA SER A 275 -3.82 5.27 -2.34
C SER A 275 -4.96 4.73 -3.20
N ASP A 276 -4.94 3.45 -3.52
CA ASP A 276 -5.78 2.86 -4.59
C ASP A 276 -5.61 3.61 -5.93
N ALA A 277 -4.38 4.11 -6.16
CA ALA A 277 -4.01 4.97 -7.28
C ALA A 277 -4.15 4.25 -8.62
N MET A 278 -4.50 5.02 -9.64
CA MET A 278 -4.68 4.56 -11.01
C MET A 278 -3.63 5.20 -11.95
N ALA A 279 -3.77 5.02 -13.26
CA ALA A 279 -2.85 5.53 -14.28
C ALA A 279 -2.56 7.04 -14.19
N THR A 280 -3.48 7.82 -13.63
CA THR A 280 -3.39 9.29 -13.56
C THR A 280 -2.29 9.82 -12.64
N ILE A 281 -1.82 9.04 -11.67
CA ILE A 281 -0.82 9.50 -10.69
C ILE A 281 0.51 9.80 -11.40
N GLY A 282 1.07 10.97 -11.09
CA GLY A 282 2.31 11.46 -11.70
C GLY A 282 2.13 11.97 -13.14
N THR A 283 0.90 12.24 -13.57
CA THR A 283 0.58 12.72 -14.92
C THR A 283 -0.52 13.78 -14.92
N ASP A 284 -0.65 14.48 -16.06
CA ASP A 284 -1.75 15.42 -16.32
C ASP A 284 -2.93 14.77 -17.08
N LEU A 285 -2.98 13.43 -17.13
CA LEU A 285 -4.07 12.72 -17.81
C LEU A 285 -5.42 13.05 -17.17
N THR A 286 -6.39 13.41 -17.98
CA THR A 286 -7.78 13.68 -17.58
C THR A 286 -8.70 12.47 -17.78
N SER A 287 -8.20 11.42 -18.45
CA SER A 287 -8.90 10.15 -18.63
C SER A 287 -7.92 9.06 -19.03
N PHE A 288 -8.32 7.80 -18.83
CA PHE A 288 -7.60 6.61 -19.29
C PHE A 288 -8.59 5.47 -19.57
N GLN A 289 -8.12 4.37 -20.12
CA GLN A 289 -8.92 3.18 -20.38
C GLN A 289 -8.71 2.15 -19.26
N LEU A 290 -9.74 1.40 -18.93
CA LEU A 290 -9.69 0.26 -18.01
C LEU A 290 -10.61 -0.84 -18.54
N ASN A 291 -10.07 -1.93 -19.02
CA ASN A 291 -10.81 -3.05 -19.63
C ASN A 291 -11.83 -2.53 -20.68
N GLY A 292 -11.37 -1.65 -21.59
CA GLY A 292 -12.20 -1.07 -22.67
C GLY A 292 -13.21 -0.01 -22.22
N ARG A 293 -13.21 0.39 -20.94
CA ARG A 293 -14.09 1.44 -20.40
C ARG A 293 -13.29 2.69 -20.08
N THR A 294 -13.85 3.85 -20.44
CA THR A 294 -13.23 5.13 -20.14
C THR A 294 -13.43 5.52 -18.67
N ILE A 295 -12.34 5.80 -17.98
CA ILE A 295 -12.34 6.42 -16.65
C ILE A 295 -12.02 7.90 -16.82
N LYS A 296 -12.82 8.78 -16.23
CA LYS A 296 -12.64 10.24 -16.24
C LYS A 296 -12.07 10.72 -14.91
N ARG A 297 -11.10 11.64 -14.98
CA ARG A 297 -10.53 12.35 -13.83
C ARG A 297 -11.17 13.73 -13.73
N GLU A 298 -11.92 13.97 -12.66
CA GLU A 298 -12.56 15.25 -12.43
C GLU A 298 -12.73 15.51 -10.92
N ASN A 299 -12.30 16.69 -10.45
CA ASN A 299 -12.45 17.12 -9.05
C ASN A 299 -11.91 16.11 -8.02
N GLY A 300 -10.75 15.50 -8.27
CA GLY A 300 -10.12 14.50 -7.41
C GLY A 300 -10.84 13.14 -7.41
N ARG A 301 -11.69 12.89 -8.38
CA ARG A 301 -12.42 11.62 -8.56
C ARG A 301 -12.05 10.95 -9.86
N LEU A 302 -12.02 9.63 -9.82
CA LEU A 302 -11.94 8.77 -10.99
C LEU A 302 -13.26 8.03 -11.13
N THR A 303 -13.96 8.24 -12.25
CA THR A 303 -15.32 7.70 -12.41
C THR A 303 -15.52 7.04 -13.76
N LEU A 304 -16.26 5.94 -13.77
CA LEU A 304 -16.92 5.38 -14.95
C LEU A 304 -18.04 6.33 -15.42
N GLU A 305 -18.51 6.15 -16.65
CA GLU A 305 -19.61 6.96 -17.23
C GLU A 305 -20.90 6.93 -16.39
N ASN A 306 -21.17 5.84 -15.69
CA ASN A 306 -22.31 5.71 -14.79
C ASN A 306 -22.12 6.33 -13.40
N GLY A 307 -21.00 7.02 -13.17
CA GLY A 307 -20.65 7.67 -11.90
C GLY A 307 -20.04 6.76 -10.83
N THR A 308 -19.84 5.47 -11.12
CA THR A 308 -19.14 4.55 -10.19
C THR A 308 -17.68 4.98 -10.04
N LEU A 309 -17.19 5.09 -8.81
CA LEU A 309 -15.77 5.30 -8.53
C LEU A 309 -14.95 4.10 -9.02
N ALA A 310 -13.80 4.37 -9.59
CA ALA A 310 -12.89 3.37 -10.16
C ALA A 310 -11.46 3.70 -9.73
N GLY A 311 -11.06 3.21 -8.56
CA GLY A 311 -9.85 3.62 -7.88
C GLY A 311 -9.87 5.09 -7.45
N ALA A 312 -8.76 5.59 -6.93
CA ALA A 312 -8.66 6.94 -6.41
C ALA A 312 -7.63 7.80 -7.18
N ASP A 313 -7.85 9.11 -7.16
CA ASP A 313 -6.89 10.13 -7.61
C ASP A 313 -6.12 10.66 -6.39
N LEU A 314 -5.47 9.74 -5.70
CA LEU A 314 -4.83 9.96 -4.40
C LEU A 314 -3.38 9.47 -4.43
N ASP A 315 -2.48 10.22 -3.82
CA ASP A 315 -1.12 9.81 -3.51
C ASP A 315 -0.90 9.73 -1.99
N MET A 316 0.19 9.08 -1.55
CA MET A 316 0.41 8.80 -0.13
C MET A 316 0.65 10.06 0.71
N ILE A 317 1.37 11.08 0.19
CA ILE A 317 1.56 12.31 0.97
C ILE A 317 0.26 13.11 1.09
N SER A 318 -0.61 13.07 0.09
CA SER A 318 -1.94 13.67 0.16
C SER A 318 -2.82 12.97 1.20
N ALA A 319 -2.76 11.64 1.29
CA ALA A 319 -3.44 10.88 2.34
C ALA A 319 -2.91 11.24 3.75
N VAL A 320 -1.58 11.32 3.92
CA VAL A 320 -0.95 11.74 5.19
C VAL A 320 -1.39 13.16 5.57
N ARG A 321 -1.37 14.08 4.61
CA ARG A 321 -1.82 15.47 4.81
C ARG A 321 -3.29 15.52 5.21
N PHE A 322 -4.16 14.76 4.55
CA PHE A 322 -5.57 14.66 4.89
C PHE A 322 -5.78 14.18 6.33
N MET A 323 -5.07 13.13 6.75
CA MET A 323 -5.15 12.62 8.13
C MET A 323 -4.69 13.66 9.14
N HIS A 324 -3.61 14.39 8.84
CA HIS A 324 -3.08 15.40 9.77
C HIS A 324 -3.95 16.67 9.81
N GLU A 325 -4.20 17.30 8.66
CA GLU A 325 -4.82 18.62 8.57
C GLU A 325 -6.35 18.60 8.67
N LYS A 326 -6.99 17.56 8.10
CA LYS A 326 -8.46 17.48 8.04
C LYS A 326 -9.03 16.60 9.15
N MET A 327 -8.36 15.48 9.45
CA MET A 327 -8.83 14.56 10.49
C MET A 327 -8.29 14.87 11.89
N GLY A 328 -7.29 15.77 12.01
CA GLY A 328 -6.73 16.22 13.28
C GLY A 328 -5.84 15.19 13.99
N TYR A 329 -5.33 14.19 13.28
CA TYR A 329 -4.34 13.26 13.81
C TYR A 329 -2.97 13.94 13.92
N THR A 330 -2.15 13.50 14.87
CA THR A 330 -0.77 14.00 14.95
C THR A 330 0.01 13.59 13.69
N LEU A 331 0.99 14.39 13.29
CA LEU A 331 1.78 14.11 12.09
C LEU A 331 2.50 12.76 12.19
N ASP A 332 3.04 12.45 13.37
CA ASP A 332 3.71 11.17 13.63
C ASP A 332 2.76 9.96 13.47
N GLU A 333 1.50 10.10 13.90
CA GLU A 333 0.50 9.04 13.69
C GLU A 333 0.12 8.89 12.21
N ALA A 334 -0.10 9.99 11.49
CA ALA A 334 -0.38 9.95 10.06
C ALA A 334 0.79 9.32 9.26
N ILE A 335 2.04 9.62 9.64
CA ILE A 335 3.23 8.98 9.04
C ILE A 335 3.26 7.49 9.37
N ARG A 336 2.98 7.07 10.61
CA ARG A 336 2.91 5.63 10.96
C ARG A 336 1.85 4.90 10.15
N MET A 337 0.70 5.50 9.92
CA MET A 337 -0.36 4.94 9.07
C MET A 337 0.09 4.74 7.62
N ALA A 338 1.06 5.52 7.14
CA ALA A 338 1.63 5.42 5.79
C ALA A 338 2.94 4.61 5.72
N SER A 339 3.52 4.21 6.83
CA SER A 339 4.85 3.57 6.86
C SER A 339 4.90 2.31 7.73
N LEU A 340 4.82 2.46 9.05
CA LEU A 340 4.94 1.35 9.99
C LEU A 340 3.76 0.38 9.90
N TYR A 341 2.53 0.88 9.91
CA TYR A 341 1.35 0.02 9.95
C TYR A 341 1.17 -0.84 8.67
N PRO A 342 1.38 -0.32 7.44
CA PRO A 342 1.40 -1.19 6.27
C PRO A 342 2.58 -2.17 6.26
N ALA A 343 3.76 -1.82 6.83
CA ALA A 343 4.86 -2.75 6.99
C ALA A 343 4.48 -3.93 7.91
N GLU A 344 3.86 -3.64 9.06
CA GLU A 344 3.33 -4.65 10.00
C GLU A 344 2.28 -5.55 9.33
N ALA A 345 1.35 -4.96 8.57
CA ALA A 345 0.28 -5.69 7.89
C ALA A 345 0.80 -6.74 6.89
N VAL A 346 1.97 -6.50 6.28
CA VAL A 346 2.62 -7.45 5.35
C VAL A 346 3.87 -8.11 5.91
N LYS A 347 4.10 -8.04 7.23
CA LYS A 347 5.23 -8.68 7.96
C LYS A 347 6.61 -8.23 7.47
N GLN A 348 6.75 -6.94 7.13
CA GLN A 348 8.00 -6.31 6.72
C GLN A 348 8.53 -5.29 7.73
N GLU A 349 7.92 -5.18 8.90
CA GLU A 349 8.26 -4.25 9.99
C GLU A 349 9.67 -4.48 10.58
N HIS A 350 10.28 -5.62 10.29
CA HIS A 350 11.66 -5.91 10.70
C HIS A 350 12.72 -5.19 9.85
N ARG A 351 12.33 -4.58 8.72
CA ARG A 351 13.25 -3.89 7.80
C ARG A 351 12.69 -2.61 7.17
N LEU A 352 11.39 -2.35 7.25
CA LEU A 352 10.68 -1.20 6.67
C LEU A 352 9.80 -0.51 7.71
N GLY A 353 9.42 0.74 7.42
CA GLY A 353 8.48 1.52 8.22
C GLY A 353 9.10 2.33 9.36
N ARG A 354 10.41 2.22 9.58
CA ARG A 354 11.17 2.97 10.59
C ARG A 354 12.52 3.44 10.05
N LEU A 355 13.06 4.51 10.64
CA LEU A 355 14.45 4.93 10.45
C LEU A 355 15.30 4.44 11.63
N ALA A 356 15.47 3.13 11.74
CA ALA A 356 16.17 2.49 12.85
C ALA A 356 17.36 1.68 12.36
N LYS A 357 18.33 1.43 13.25
CA LYS A 357 19.51 0.64 12.92
C LYS A 357 19.15 -0.73 12.36
N GLY A 358 19.74 -1.09 11.23
CA GLY A 358 19.52 -2.34 10.52
C GLY A 358 18.37 -2.32 9.52
N TYR A 359 17.58 -1.24 9.47
CA TYR A 359 16.51 -1.07 8.49
C TYR A 359 17.05 -0.59 7.14
N ALA A 360 16.31 -0.85 6.08
CA ALA A 360 16.56 -0.28 4.77
C ALA A 360 16.50 1.25 4.85
N ALA A 361 17.44 1.93 4.20
CA ALA A 361 17.52 3.38 4.22
C ALA A 361 16.51 4.01 3.24
N ASN A 362 15.22 3.78 3.55
CA ASN A 362 14.08 4.30 2.84
C ASN A 362 13.51 5.50 3.60
N ALA A 363 13.66 6.69 3.03
CA ALA A 363 13.32 7.94 3.71
C ALA A 363 12.68 8.95 2.76
N VAL A 364 11.87 9.84 3.33
CA VAL A 364 11.22 10.95 2.63
C VAL A 364 11.59 12.26 3.31
N GLN A 365 12.03 13.21 2.50
CA GLN A 365 12.24 14.60 2.89
C GLN A 365 10.95 15.37 2.67
N LEU A 366 10.46 16.00 3.74
CA LEU A 366 9.28 16.85 3.71
C LEU A 366 9.63 18.30 4.05
N THR A 367 8.98 19.23 3.36
CA THR A 367 8.94 20.65 3.75
C THR A 367 8.05 20.82 4.98
N ASP A 368 8.07 22.03 5.59
CA ASP A 368 7.12 22.37 6.67
C ASP A 368 5.65 22.36 6.20
N GLY A 369 5.42 22.57 4.89
CA GLY A 369 4.11 22.44 4.24
C GLY A 369 3.72 21.01 3.87
N LEU A 370 4.51 20.01 4.30
CA LEU A 370 4.33 18.59 3.99
C LEU A 370 4.44 18.25 2.49
N ASP A 371 5.16 19.04 1.70
CA ASP A 371 5.49 18.68 0.33
C ASP A 371 6.72 17.77 0.30
N VAL A 372 6.70 16.77 -0.57
CA VAL A 372 7.85 15.88 -0.78
C VAL A 372 8.90 16.61 -1.59
N SER A 373 10.09 16.81 -1.01
CA SER A 373 11.22 17.46 -1.67
C SER A 373 12.39 16.50 -1.96
N GLY A 374 12.33 15.28 -1.45
CA GLY A 374 13.28 14.23 -1.79
C GLY A 374 12.84 12.87 -1.28
N THR A 375 13.20 11.82 -2.01
CA THR A 375 12.89 10.42 -1.65
C THR A 375 14.13 9.56 -1.82
N TRP A 376 14.42 8.71 -0.83
CA TRP A 376 15.52 7.76 -0.85
C TRP A 376 15.02 6.33 -0.75
N ILE A 377 15.60 5.45 -1.55
CA ILE A 377 15.42 4.00 -1.48
C ILE A 377 16.80 3.37 -1.36
N ASP A 378 16.99 2.52 -0.34
CA ASP A 378 18.28 1.88 -0.03
C ASP A 378 19.43 2.90 -0.01
N GLY A 379 19.20 4.06 0.59
CA GLY A 379 20.16 5.15 0.72
C GLY A 379 20.44 5.96 -0.57
N LYS A 380 19.85 5.59 -1.69
CA LYS A 380 19.99 6.33 -2.96
C LYS A 380 18.85 7.30 -3.13
N LYS A 381 19.16 8.57 -3.46
CA LYS A 381 18.13 9.56 -3.80
C LYS A 381 17.52 9.19 -5.15
N VAL A 382 16.23 8.87 -5.16
CA VAL A 382 15.46 8.44 -6.35
C VAL A 382 14.50 9.50 -6.86
N PHE A 383 14.24 10.52 -6.05
CA PHE A 383 13.45 11.71 -6.43
C PHE A 383 14.01 12.95 -5.74
N GLU A 384 13.99 14.08 -6.45
CA GLU A 384 14.27 15.44 -5.98
C GLU A 384 13.33 16.42 -6.70
N ALA A 385 12.61 17.29 -5.93
CA ALA A 385 11.67 18.28 -6.44
C ALA A 385 12.40 19.54 -6.94
#